data_81d4f78602316e4cf84f520144fec18e
#
_entry.id   81d4f78602316e4cf84f520144fec18e
#
_cell.length_a   1.000
_cell.length_b   1.000
_cell.length_c   1.000
_cell.angle_alpha   90.00
_cell.angle_beta   90.00
_cell.angle_gamma   90.00
#
_symmetry.space_group_name_H-M   'P 1'
#
loop_
_entity.id
_entity.type
_entity.pdbx_description
1 polymer ?
#
loop_
_entity_poly.entity_id
_entity_poly.type
_entity_poly.pdbx_seq_one_letter_code
_entity_poly.pdbx_strand_id
1 'polypeptide(L)'
;DENQWKNLGLAATMDALIAAEKIPPFIVILPRIPNISTYPSSYNARIFANNLIPYVDARYQTLPERGYRAIGGLSRGAAWALRIGLQDGELFSRIGLHSLSMSGEEINSWVSKLKALASQDQPGLYMDAGSSDQDQDSAQFLSYQLNRESIPHLFILLEGEHSTDYWVQHLPEYLRWYSSEW
;
A
#
# COMPACT_ATOMS: atom_id res chain seq x y z
N ASP A 1 -4.09 -6.53 11.36
CA ASP A 1 -5.56 -6.57 11.39
C ASP A 1 -6.14 -5.16 11.26
N GLU A 2 -7.45 -5.05 11.20
CA GLU A 2 -8.18 -3.78 11.07
C GLU A 2 -7.92 -2.77 12.20
N ASN A 3 -7.43 -3.24 13.34
CA ASN A 3 -7.13 -2.37 14.49
C ASN A 3 -5.69 -1.84 14.46
N GLN A 4 -4.81 -2.45 13.71
CA GLN A 4 -3.39 -2.03 13.67
C GLN A 4 -3.28 -0.55 13.32
N TRP A 5 -3.84 -0.11 12.20
CA TRP A 5 -3.81 1.30 11.80
C TRP A 5 -4.49 2.24 12.79
N LYS A 6 -5.58 1.80 13.43
CA LYS A 6 -6.23 2.59 14.50
C LYS A 6 -5.29 2.78 15.68
N ASN A 7 -4.59 1.72 16.09
CA ASN A 7 -3.65 1.76 17.21
C ASN A 7 -2.39 2.59 16.90
N LEU A 8 -2.06 2.79 15.62
CA LEU A 8 -1.01 3.73 15.19
C LEU A 8 -1.45 5.20 15.28
N GLY A 9 -2.70 5.50 15.66
CA GLY A 9 -3.22 6.86 15.74
C GLY A 9 -3.65 7.45 14.38
N LEU A 10 -4.01 6.60 13.42
CA LEU A 10 -4.37 7.00 12.06
C LEU A 10 -5.37 8.17 12.04
N ALA A 11 -6.48 8.08 12.78
CA ALA A 11 -7.53 9.11 12.77
C ALA A 11 -6.99 10.47 13.27
N ALA A 12 -6.30 10.48 14.41
CA ALA A 12 -5.74 11.71 14.97
C ALA A 12 -4.68 12.34 14.05
N THR A 13 -3.85 11.52 13.40
CA THR A 13 -2.85 11.98 12.44
C THR A 13 -3.52 12.57 11.19
N MET A 14 -4.55 11.93 10.67
CA MET A 14 -5.34 12.46 9.54
C MET A 14 -5.98 13.80 9.89
N ASP A 15 -6.68 13.89 11.03
CA ASP A 15 -7.33 15.12 11.48
C ASP A 15 -6.33 16.27 11.59
N ALA A 16 -5.15 16.02 12.16
CA ALA A 16 -4.10 17.02 12.29
C ALA A 16 -3.56 17.48 10.93
N LEU A 17 -3.35 16.54 10.00
CA LEU A 17 -2.83 16.87 8.66
C LEU A 17 -3.87 17.61 7.80
N ILE A 18 -5.14 17.24 7.90
CA ILE A 18 -6.25 17.92 7.21
C ILE A 18 -6.41 19.34 7.77
N ALA A 19 -6.42 19.50 9.11
CA ALA A 19 -6.53 20.82 9.74
C ALA A 19 -5.35 21.75 9.40
N ALA A 20 -4.16 21.18 9.15
CA ALA A 20 -2.97 21.90 8.72
C ALA A 20 -2.88 22.09 7.18
N GLU A 21 -3.90 21.69 6.43
CA GLU A 21 -3.95 21.75 4.95
C GLU A 21 -2.75 21.01 4.28
N LYS A 22 -2.27 19.92 4.90
CA LYS A 22 -1.17 19.11 4.39
C LYS A 22 -1.63 17.93 3.54
N ILE A 23 -2.88 17.52 3.69
CA ILE A 23 -3.56 16.51 2.90
C ILE A 23 -5.01 16.93 2.67
N PRO A 24 -5.65 16.56 1.56
CA PRO A 24 -7.10 16.66 1.42
C PRO A 24 -7.81 15.68 2.35
N PRO A 25 -9.08 15.88 2.69
CA PRO A 25 -9.87 14.87 3.37
C PRO A 25 -10.12 13.67 2.44
N PHE A 26 -9.92 12.46 2.96
CA PHE A 26 -10.21 11.21 2.24
C PHE A 26 -10.71 10.11 3.17
N ILE A 27 -11.31 9.08 2.61
CA ILE A 27 -11.86 7.95 3.35
C ILE A 27 -10.83 6.84 3.43
N VAL A 28 -10.56 6.34 4.62
CA VAL A 28 -9.72 5.15 4.85
C VAL A 28 -10.58 3.97 5.22
N ILE A 29 -10.44 2.88 4.48
CA ILE A 29 -11.12 1.62 4.76
C ILE A 29 -10.11 0.63 5.33
N LEU A 30 -10.40 0.09 6.50
CA LEU A 30 -9.57 -0.88 7.20
C LEU A 30 -10.30 -2.24 7.23
N PRO A 31 -10.21 -3.02 6.16
CA PRO A 31 -10.95 -4.28 6.08
C PRO A 31 -10.33 -5.33 6.98
N ARG A 32 -11.20 -6.10 7.67
CA ARG A 32 -10.78 -7.34 8.30
C ARG A 32 -10.79 -8.45 7.28
N ILE A 33 -9.64 -9.09 7.08
CA ILE A 33 -9.53 -10.27 6.23
C ILE A 33 -9.50 -11.49 7.16
N PRO A 34 -10.59 -12.25 7.27
CA PRO A 34 -10.61 -13.46 8.08
C PRO A 34 -9.76 -14.54 7.41
N ASN A 35 -9.08 -15.36 8.23
CA ASN A 35 -8.26 -16.48 7.77
C ASN A 35 -7.22 -16.10 6.72
N ILE A 36 -6.24 -15.29 7.14
CA ILE A 36 -5.04 -15.02 6.35
C ILE A 36 -4.28 -16.35 6.16
N SER A 37 -4.70 -17.14 5.19
CA SER A 37 -3.80 -18.08 4.54
C SER A 37 -2.72 -17.25 3.83
N THR A 38 -1.53 -17.77 3.73
CA THR A 38 -0.31 -17.10 3.29
C THR A 38 -0.43 -16.41 1.91
N TYR A 39 -1.49 -16.68 1.16
CA TYR A 39 -1.75 -16.10 -0.16
C TYR A 39 -3.21 -15.67 -0.31
N PRO A 40 -3.49 -14.41 -0.71
CA PRO A 40 -4.80 -14.04 -1.20
C PRO A 40 -5.08 -14.89 -2.44
N SER A 41 -6.11 -15.71 -2.36
CA SER A 41 -6.63 -16.30 -3.59
C SER A 41 -7.15 -15.16 -4.49
N SER A 42 -7.21 -15.40 -5.78
CA SER A 42 -7.91 -14.51 -6.75
C SER A 42 -9.31 -14.12 -6.29
N TYR A 43 -9.92 -14.94 -5.44
CA TYR A 43 -11.20 -14.70 -4.79
C TYR A 43 -11.17 -13.47 -3.86
N ASN A 44 -10.13 -13.29 -3.04
CA ASN A 44 -10.06 -12.17 -2.09
C ASN A 44 -9.86 -10.83 -2.80
N ALA A 45 -9.04 -10.78 -3.84
CA ALA A 45 -8.88 -9.56 -4.64
C ALA A 45 -10.20 -9.17 -5.33
N ARG A 46 -10.96 -10.14 -5.84
CA ARG A 46 -12.29 -9.90 -6.42
C ARG A 46 -13.32 -9.39 -5.40
N ILE A 47 -13.20 -9.74 -4.11
CA ILE A 47 -14.06 -9.17 -3.07
C ILE A 47 -13.83 -7.66 -2.94
N PHE A 48 -12.59 -7.21 -3.02
CA PHE A 48 -12.30 -5.77 -3.02
C PHE A 48 -12.91 -5.09 -4.23
N ALA A 49 -12.66 -5.62 -5.42
CA ALA A 49 -13.13 -5.04 -6.68
C ALA A 49 -14.65 -5.03 -6.81
N ASN A 50 -15.29 -6.16 -6.52
CA ASN A 50 -16.71 -6.37 -6.87
C ASN A 50 -17.67 -6.10 -5.71
N ASN A 51 -17.16 -6.02 -4.48
CA ASN A 51 -18.01 -5.85 -3.30
C ASN A 51 -17.62 -4.63 -2.46
N LEU A 52 -16.38 -4.55 -1.97
CA LEU A 52 -15.98 -3.52 -1.01
C LEU A 52 -15.99 -2.12 -1.65
N ILE A 53 -15.30 -1.95 -2.78
CA ILE A 53 -15.23 -0.65 -3.47
C ILE A 53 -16.61 -0.18 -3.92
N PRO A 54 -17.42 -0.97 -4.63
CA PRO A 54 -18.78 -0.55 -5.01
C PRO A 54 -19.68 -0.26 -3.81
N TYR A 55 -19.52 -0.99 -2.70
CA TYR A 55 -20.28 -0.72 -1.47
C TYR A 55 -19.94 0.65 -0.87
N VAL A 56 -18.65 1.01 -0.86
CA VAL A 56 -18.20 2.31 -0.35
C VAL A 56 -18.65 3.42 -1.27
N ASP A 57 -18.43 3.29 -2.57
CA ASP A 57 -18.83 4.29 -3.57
C ASP A 57 -20.36 4.55 -3.59
N ALA A 58 -21.17 3.53 -3.30
CA ALA A 58 -22.62 3.68 -3.21
C ALA A 58 -23.11 4.35 -1.93
N ARG A 59 -22.29 4.43 -0.86
CA ARG A 59 -22.71 4.93 0.46
C ARG A 59 -22.08 6.25 0.87
N TYR A 60 -20.95 6.58 0.29
CA TYR A 60 -20.18 7.77 0.63
C TYR A 60 -19.93 8.61 -0.62
N GLN A 61 -19.69 9.89 -0.42
CA GLN A 61 -19.28 10.78 -1.50
C GLN A 61 -17.81 10.50 -1.83
N THR A 62 -17.56 9.69 -2.84
CA THR A 62 -16.24 9.32 -3.33
C THR A 62 -15.98 9.90 -4.71
N LEU A 63 -14.71 9.96 -5.09
CA LEU A 63 -14.26 10.13 -6.47
C LEU A 63 -13.94 8.72 -6.99
N PRO A 64 -14.80 8.14 -7.84
CA PRO A 64 -14.72 6.71 -8.17
C PRO A 64 -13.66 6.35 -9.22
N GLU A 65 -12.86 7.31 -9.66
CA GLU A 65 -11.80 7.10 -10.63
C GLU A 65 -10.57 6.49 -9.98
N ARG A 66 -9.83 5.69 -10.75
CA ARG A 66 -8.58 5.04 -10.33
C ARG A 66 -7.59 6.02 -9.69
N GLY A 67 -7.48 7.25 -10.23
CA GLY A 67 -6.56 8.29 -9.76
C GLY A 67 -6.72 8.64 -8.28
N TYR A 68 -7.94 8.49 -7.74
CA TYR A 68 -8.28 8.80 -6.34
C TYR A 68 -8.35 7.56 -5.44
N ARG A 69 -7.76 6.44 -5.87
CA ARG A 69 -7.72 5.23 -5.05
C ARG A 69 -6.29 4.77 -4.84
N ALA A 70 -5.96 4.51 -3.58
CA ALA A 70 -4.71 3.91 -3.17
C ALA A 70 -4.95 2.67 -2.32
N ILE A 71 -3.99 1.77 -2.29
CA ILE A 71 -3.97 0.62 -1.38
C ILE A 71 -2.62 0.56 -0.70
N GLY A 72 -2.59 0.16 0.56
CA GLY A 72 -1.34 0.01 1.28
C GLY A 72 -1.43 -0.91 2.47
N GLY A 73 -0.28 -1.22 3.04
CA GLY A 73 -0.22 -2.09 4.20
C GLY A 73 1.14 -2.13 4.86
N LEU A 74 1.13 -2.72 6.07
CA LEU A 74 2.32 -2.92 6.89
C LEU A 74 2.71 -4.40 6.89
N SER A 75 4.01 -4.73 6.75
CA SER A 75 4.52 -6.09 6.87
C SER A 75 3.83 -7.05 5.88
N ARG A 76 3.17 -8.08 6.35
CA ARG A 76 2.32 -8.96 5.52
C ARG A 76 1.18 -8.20 4.83
N GLY A 77 0.70 -7.10 5.45
CA GLY A 77 -0.29 -6.22 4.83
C GLY A 77 0.25 -5.53 3.58
N ALA A 78 1.53 -5.20 3.54
CA ALA A 78 2.21 -4.68 2.36
C ALA A 78 2.21 -5.72 1.21
N ALA A 79 2.53 -6.97 1.52
CA ALA A 79 2.45 -8.06 0.55
C ALA A 79 1.01 -8.23 -0.01
N TRP A 80 0.00 -8.08 0.83
CA TRP A 80 -1.39 -8.09 0.40
C TRP A 80 -1.74 -6.89 -0.49
N ALA A 81 -1.28 -5.69 -0.11
CA ALA A 81 -1.50 -4.49 -0.91
C ALA A 81 -0.90 -4.63 -2.32
N LEU A 82 0.32 -5.18 -2.44
CA LEU A 82 0.93 -5.44 -3.74
C LEU A 82 0.13 -6.44 -4.57
N ARG A 83 -0.28 -7.56 -3.96
CA ARG A 83 -1.04 -8.61 -4.63
C ARG A 83 -2.39 -8.11 -5.15
N ILE A 84 -3.16 -7.43 -4.30
CA ILE A 84 -4.48 -6.90 -4.65
C ILE A 84 -4.34 -5.77 -5.67
N GLY A 85 -3.44 -4.82 -5.41
CA GLY A 85 -3.25 -3.66 -6.26
C GLY A 85 -2.79 -3.99 -7.68
N LEU A 86 -2.03 -5.09 -7.85
CA LEU A 86 -1.57 -5.54 -9.17
C LEU A 86 -2.48 -6.60 -9.83
N GLN A 87 -3.36 -7.23 -9.07
CA GLN A 87 -4.29 -8.20 -9.64
C GLN A 87 -5.42 -7.50 -10.41
N ASP A 88 -5.90 -6.38 -9.86
CA ASP A 88 -6.92 -5.52 -10.44
C ASP A 88 -6.32 -4.11 -10.67
N GLY A 89 -5.31 -4.01 -11.52
CA GLY A 89 -4.52 -2.79 -11.77
C GLY A 89 -5.33 -1.57 -12.23
N GLU A 90 -6.58 -1.78 -12.63
CA GLU A 90 -7.51 -0.70 -12.98
C GLU A 90 -8.13 0.00 -11.76
N LEU A 91 -7.96 -0.54 -10.55
CA LEU A 91 -8.62 -0.02 -9.35
C LEU A 91 -7.79 1.00 -8.58
N PHE A 92 -6.49 0.84 -8.57
CA PHE A 92 -5.59 1.64 -7.73
C PHE A 92 -4.50 2.32 -8.53
N SER A 93 -4.33 3.62 -8.31
CA SER A 93 -3.21 4.38 -8.90
C SER A 93 -1.94 4.32 -8.06
N ARG A 94 -2.04 3.91 -6.78
CA ARG A 94 -0.93 3.94 -5.83
C ARG A 94 -0.93 2.72 -4.93
N ILE A 95 0.26 2.18 -4.66
CA ILE A 95 0.48 1.04 -3.77
C ILE A 95 1.59 1.38 -2.78
N GLY A 96 1.27 1.43 -1.49
CA GLY A 96 2.22 1.68 -0.41
C GLY A 96 2.61 0.38 0.31
N LEU A 97 3.91 0.13 0.41
CA LEU A 97 4.48 -1.11 0.93
C LEU A 97 5.41 -0.79 2.12
N HIS A 98 4.86 -0.80 3.33
CA HIS A 98 5.60 -0.43 4.52
C HIS A 98 6.12 -1.69 5.23
N SER A 99 7.46 -1.80 5.41
CA SER A 99 8.10 -2.98 5.98
C SER A 99 7.67 -4.27 5.27
N LEU A 100 7.82 -4.34 3.96
CA LEU A 100 7.34 -5.45 3.12
C LEU A 100 7.94 -6.79 3.55
N SER A 101 7.06 -7.76 3.83
CA SER A 101 7.42 -9.16 4.11
C SER A 101 6.95 -10.05 2.95
N MET A 102 7.88 -10.45 2.06
CA MET A 102 7.59 -11.22 0.85
C MET A 102 8.81 -12.04 0.40
N SER A 103 8.60 -13.23 -0.16
CA SER A 103 9.69 -14.04 -0.70
C SER A 103 10.25 -13.47 -2.02
N GLY A 104 11.54 -13.71 -2.29
CA GLY A 104 12.18 -13.26 -3.52
C GLY A 104 11.57 -13.86 -4.79
N GLU A 105 11.10 -15.12 -4.75
CA GLU A 105 10.42 -15.76 -5.86
C GLU A 105 9.11 -15.02 -6.20
N GLU A 106 8.35 -14.69 -5.19
CA GLU A 106 7.10 -13.96 -5.36
C GLU A 106 7.34 -12.53 -5.87
N ILE A 107 8.35 -11.84 -5.34
CA ILE A 107 8.78 -10.51 -5.83
C ILE A 107 9.07 -10.55 -7.33
N ASN A 108 9.86 -11.52 -7.80
CA ASN A 108 10.16 -11.65 -9.22
C ASN A 108 8.91 -11.85 -10.09
N SER A 109 7.94 -12.61 -9.59
CA SER A 109 6.66 -12.81 -10.28
C SER A 109 5.89 -11.49 -10.43
N TRP A 110 5.81 -10.68 -9.37
CA TRP A 110 5.11 -9.39 -9.41
C TRP A 110 5.83 -8.33 -10.24
N VAL A 111 7.16 -8.30 -10.20
CA VAL A 111 7.96 -7.41 -11.08
C VAL A 111 7.72 -7.75 -12.54
N SER A 112 7.67 -9.05 -12.90
CA SER A 112 7.36 -9.48 -14.25
C SER A 112 5.97 -9.04 -14.71
N LYS A 113 5.00 -9.06 -13.80
CA LYS A 113 3.63 -8.57 -14.06
C LYS A 113 3.61 -7.05 -14.24
N LEU A 114 4.30 -6.29 -13.39
CA LEU A 114 4.44 -4.84 -13.51
C LEU A 114 5.07 -4.43 -14.84
N LYS A 115 6.16 -5.12 -15.24
CA LYS A 115 6.82 -4.90 -16.52
C LYS A 115 5.91 -5.12 -17.73
N ALA A 116 4.96 -6.04 -17.62
CA ALA A 116 4.01 -6.34 -18.68
C ALA A 116 2.91 -5.27 -18.84
N LEU A 117 2.73 -4.39 -17.85
CA LEU A 117 1.79 -3.27 -17.95
C LEU A 117 2.39 -2.16 -18.81
N ALA A 118 1.55 -1.47 -19.55
CA ALA A 118 1.93 -0.22 -20.19
C ALA A 118 2.28 0.84 -19.11
N SER A 119 3.21 1.75 -19.40
CA SER A 119 3.72 2.70 -18.40
C SER A 119 2.63 3.55 -17.73
N GLN A 120 1.59 3.94 -18.48
CA GLN A 120 0.46 4.71 -17.95
C GLN A 120 -0.46 3.88 -17.03
N ASP A 121 -0.38 2.54 -17.10
CA ASP A 121 -1.19 1.62 -16.30
C ASP A 121 -0.43 1.15 -15.04
N GLN A 122 0.87 1.41 -14.97
CA GLN A 122 1.66 1.10 -13.78
C GLN A 122 1.21 1.99 -12.61
N PRO A 123 0.98 1.43 -11.40
CA PRO A 123 0.71 2.24 -10.22
C PRO A 123 1.98 2.94 -9.73
N GLY A 124 1.83 4.09 -9.09
CA GLY A 124 2.89 4.65 -8.26
C GLY A 124 3.22 3.69 -7.11
N LEU A 125 4.50 3.42 -6.89
CA LEU A 125 4.97 2.52 -5.83
C LEU A 125 5.78 3.31 -4.80
N TYR A 126 5.38 3.19 -3.54
CA TYR A 126 6.15 3.66 -2.38
C TYR A 126 6.53 2.46 -1.52
N MET A 127 7.78 2.40 -1.15
CA MET A 127 8.29 1.38 -0.24
C MET A 127 9.18 2.02 0.81
N ASP A 128 9.06 1.57 2.05
CA ASP A 128 9.98 1.90 3.12
C ASP A 128 10.22 0.71 4.05
N ALA A 129 11.35 0.76 4.73
CA ALA A 129 11.68 -0.17 5.80
C ALA A 129 12.65 0.49 6.79
N GLY A 130 12.67 0.00 8.02
CA GLY A 130 13.71 0.34 8.98
C GLY A 130 15.04 -0.32 8.62
N SER A 131 16.16 0.35 8.88
CA SER A 131 17.51 -0.21 8.62
C SER A 131 17.88 -1.39 9.52
N SER A 132 17.12 -1.60 10.60
CA SER A 132 17.20 -2.76 11.49
C SER A 132 15.94 -3.63 11.42
N ASP A 133 15.10 -3.42 10.40
CA ASP A 133 13.91 -4.24 10.15
C ASP A 133 14.34 -5.61 9.64
N GLN A 134 13.84 -6.68 10.26
CA GLN A 134 14.14 -8.07 9.87
C GLN A 134 13.69 -8.41 8.45
N ASP A 135 12.71 -7.69 7.92
CA ASP A 135 12.13 -7.89 6.57
C ASP A 135 12.69 -6.85 5.54
N GLN A 136 13.65 -5.99 5.92
CA GLN A 136 14.20 -4.95 5.04
C GLN A 136 14.71 -5.50 3.71
N ASP A 137 15.28 -6.69 3.71
CA ASP A 137 15.82 -7.34 2.50
C ASP A 137 14.74 -7.55 1.43
N SER A 138 13.49 -7.76 1.83
CA SER A 138 12.38 -7.91 0.88
C SER A 138 12.12 -6.61 0.11
N ALA A 139 12.09 -5.47 0.81
CA ALA A 139 11.88 -4.16 0.19
C ALA A 139 13.08 -3.74 -0.67
N GLN A 140 14.30 -3.99 -0.20
CA GLN A 140 15.53 -3.73 -0.95
C GLN A 140 15.59 -4.58 -2.23
N PHE A 141 15.26 -5.87 -2.12
CA PHE A 141 15.26 -6.76 -3.28
C PHE A 141 14.19 -6.36 -4.30
N LEU A 142 12.99 -5.98 -3.85
CA LEU A 142 11.95 -5.46 -4.75
C LEU A 142 12.45 -4.20 -5.47
N SER A 143 13.01 -3.23 -4.73
CA SER A 143 13.56 -2.00 -5.32
C SER A 143 14.67 -2.30 -6.34
N TYR A 144 15.59 -3.21 -6.01
CA TYR A 144 16.63 -3.64 -6.93
C TYR A 144 16.06 -4.20 -8.24
N GLN A 145 15.06 -5.07 -8.15
CA GLN A 145 14.43 -5.68 -9.34
C GLN A 145 13.65 -4.65 -10.17
N LEU A 146 12.94 -3.71 -9.52
CA LEU A 146 12.24 -2.63 -10.21
C LEU A 146 13.21 -1.71 -10.95
N ASN A 147 14.37 -1.38 -10.34
CA ASN A 147 15.44 -0.61 -10.99
C ASN A 147 16.00 -1.33 -12.23
N ARG A 148 16.22 -2.63 -12.15
CA ARG A 148 16.69 -3.44 -13.30
C ARG A 148 15.71 -3.38 -14.48
N GLU A 149 14.42 -3.31 -14.20
CA GLU A 149 13.38 -3.25 -15.22
C GLU A 149 12.97 -1.81 -15.58
N SER A 150 13.65 -0.80 -15.02
CA SER A 150 13.36 0.63 -15.23
C SER A 150 11.92 1.01 -14.84
N ILE A 151 11.36 0.37 -13.82
CA ILE A 151 10.03 0.65 -13.29
C ILE A 151 10.14 1.73 -12.22
N PRO A 152 9.48 2.91 -12.41
CA PRO A 152 9.53 4.01 -11.45
C PRO A 152 8.95 3.61 -10.09
N HIS A 153 9.68 3.94 -9.01
CA HIS A 153 9.23 3.72 -7.64
C HIS A 153 9.99 4.62 -6.68
N LEU A 154 9.46 4.79 -5.48
CA LEU A 154 10.14 5.43 -4.35
C LEU A 154 10.47 4.35 -3.31
N PHE A 155 11.74 4.21 -2.97
CA PHE A 155 12.20 3.36 -1.87
C PHE A 155 13.02 4.17 -0.89
N ILE A 156 12.68 4.08 0.39
CA ILE A 156 13.34 4.80 1.49
C ILE A 156 13.72 3.80 2.57
N LEU A 157 15.00 3.78 2.93
CA LEU A 157 15.50 3.04 4.09
C LEU A 157 15.82 4.06 5.19
N LEU A 158 15.10 3.96 6.32
CA LEU A 158 15.21 4.89 7.44
C LEU A 158 15.72 4.17 8.68
N GLU A 159 16.24 4.91 9.66
CA GLU A 159 16.61 4.31 10.94
C GLU A 159 15.37 3.77 11.65
N GLY A 160 15.45 2.53 12.13
CA GLY A 160 14.37 1.87 12.87
C GLY A 160 14.29 0.37 12.65
N GLU A 161 13.32 -0.22 13.33
CA GLU A 161 13.07 -1.68 13.37
C GLU A 161 11.69 -2.01 12.77
N HIS A 162 11.35 -3.29 12.68
CA HIS A 162 10.00 -3.78 12.34
C HIS A 162 9.04 -3.57 13.50
N SER A 163 8.66 -2.33 13.77
CA SER A 163 7.98 -1.97 15.00
C SER A 163 6.87 -0.95 14.83
N THR A 164 5.95 -0.95 15.80
CA THR A 164 4.88 0.04 15.90
C THR A 164 5.44 1.47 15.94
N ASP A 165 6.53 1.70 16.68
CA ASP A 165 7.14 3.03 16.84
C ASP A 165 7.65 3.57 15.50
N TYR A 166 8.29 2.72 14.70
CA TYR A 166 8.69 3.07 13.35
C TYR A 166 7.50 3.51 12.50
N TRP A 167 6.44 2.72 12.46
CA TRP A 167 5.27 3.05 11.63
C TRP A 167 4.50 4.27 12.12
N VAL A 168 4.40 4.49 13.45
CA VAL A 168 3.80 5.71 14.02
C VAL A 168 4.58 6.95 13.59
N GLN A 169 5.91 6.88 13.65
CA GLN A 169 6.77 8.00 13.26
C GLN A 169 6.61 8.38 11.79
N HIS A 170 6.41 7.40 10.91
CA HIS A 170 6.34 7.62 9.45
C HIS A 170 4.91 7.71 8.90
N LEU A 171 3.89 7.51 9.73
CA LEU A 171 2.49 7.59 9.34
C LEU A 171 2.11 8.91 8.63
N PRO A 172 2.59 10.10 9.06
CA PRO A 172 2.31 11.35 8.34
C PRO A 172 2.82 11.35 6.89
N GLU A 173 4.00 10.77 6.65
CA GLU A 173 4.59 10.66 5.31
C GLU A 173 3.78 9.72 4.43
N TYR A 174 3.32 8.60 4.97
CA TYR A 174 2.46 7.66 4.26
C TYR A 174 1.18 8.34 3.77
N LEU A 175 0.50 9.06 4.66
CA LEU A 175 -0.76 9.74 4.35
C LEU A 175 -0.57 10.85 3.29
N ARG A 176 0.52 11.63 3.37
CA ARG A 176 0.86 12.63 2.35
C ARG A 176 1.12 11.98 1.00
N TRP A 177 1.88 10.89 0.98
CA TRP A 177 2.18 10.21 -0.26
C TRP A 177 0.94 9.62 -0.91
N TYR A 178 0.07 8.96 -0.15
CA TYR A 178 -1.18 8.41 -0.70
C TYR A 178 -2.03 9.47 -1.40
N SER A 179 -2.10 10.66 -0.85
CA SER A 179 -2.98 11.74 -1.31
C SER A 179 -2.29 12.85 -2.13
N SER A 180 -1.02 12.69 -2.51
CA SER A 180 -0.21 13.78 -3.07
C SER A 180 -0.66 14.30 -4.45
N GLU A 181 -1.57 13.61 -5.11
CA GLU A 181 -2.13 14.01 -6.42
C GLU A 181 -3.67 14.08 -6.41
N TRP A 182 -4.27 14.15 -5.22
CA TRP A 182 -5.73 14.22 -5.03
C TRP A 182 -6.22 15.65 -4.86
#